data_30dbfc65d41c1767b02ee21356b7ab58
#
_entry.id   30dbfc65d41c1767b02ee21356b7ab58
#
_cell.length_a   1.000
_cell.length_b   1.000
_cell.length_c   1.000
_cell.angle_alpha   90.00
_cell.angle_beta   90.00
_cell.angle_gamma   90.00
#
_symmetry.space_group_name_H-M   'P 1'
#
loop_
_entity.id
_entity.type
_entity.pdbx_description
1 polymer ?
#
loop_
_entity_poly.entity_id
_entity_poly.type
_entity_poly.pdbx_seq_one_letter_code
_entity_poly.pdbx_strand_id
1 'polypeptide(L)'
;MKLNTKRTVLVGFAFLSICAFWQMYDNLVPKILTETFGIGESLAGAIMASDNVLALFLLPLFGGLSDKCRSRMGRRRPFILFGTLAAVALMMALPLLTDSYHAQPETWKVIAFVVGLGLLLIAMGTYRSPAVALMPDVTPKPLRSKANAIINLMGALGGIIYLLITTFLYKTTSDVYVSYLPLFVIIGGIMLAALAVVMFFVNEPKLAAEQKAYEEAHPEDNLVEVTESGESLPADVKKSLSFLLVSIALWFIGYNGVTTWFSVYAGESWNMTLGQANTCLTIATAGAIVTYIPSGSVASKIGRRKTIRMGALLLAASFAAAFSSRKGFFK
;
A
#
# COMPACT_ATOMS: atom_id res chain seq x y z
N MET A 1 13.79 -27.96 -1.57
CA MET A 1 12.33 -27.78 -1.84
C MET A 1 12.10 -26.69 -2.89
N LYS A 2 11.08 -26.81 -3.77
CA LYS A 2 10.72 -25.77 -4.76
C LYS A 2 9.48 -25.03 -4.29
N LEU A 3 9.48 -23.69 -4.38
CA LEU A 3 8.32 -22.86 -4.10
C LEU A 3 7.19 -23.17 -5.09
N ASN A 4 5.97 -23.34 -4.59
CA ASN A 4 4.81 -23.43 -5.46
C ASN A 4 4.37 -22.00 -5.88
N THR A 5 4.97 -21.52 -6.97
CA THR A 5 4.73 -20.17 -7.51
C THR A 5 3.25 -19.90 -7.77
N LYS A 6 2.50 -20.87 -8.27
CA LYS A 6 1.05 -20.72 -8.54
C LYS A 6 0.29 -20.39 -7.26
N ARG A 7 0.54 -21.13 -6.16
CA ARG A 7 -0.09 -20.86 -4.85
C ARG A 7 0.30 -19.46 -4.33
N THR A 8 1.56 -19.11 -4.44
CA THR A 8 2.06 -17.79 -3.98
C THR A 8 1.41 -16.64 -4.77
N VAL A 9 1.25 -16.79 -6.08
CA VAL A 9 0.53 -15.81 -6.91
C VAL A 9 -0.93 -15.69 -6.48
N LEU A 10 -1.62 -16.80 -6.20
CA LEU A 10 -3.01 -16.79 -5.73
C LEU A 10 -3.15 -16.02 -4.39
N VAL A 11 -2.24 -16.22 -3.45
CA VAL A 11 -2.17 -15.42 -2.21
C VAL A 11 -1.83 -13.97 -2.53
N GLY A 12 -0.99 -13.72 -3.52
CA GLY A 12 -0.58 -12.40 -4.00
C GLY A 12 -1.74 -11.52 -4.49
N PHE A 13 -2.89 -12.09 -4.91
CA PHE A 13 -4.08 -11.30 -5.26
C PHE A 13 -4.60 -10.46 -4.09
N ALA A 14 -4.45 -10.91 -2.85
CA ALA A 14 -4.77 -10.07 -1.69
C ALA A 14 -3.87 -8.81 -1.64
N PHE A 15 -2.58 -8.95 -1.93
CA PHE A 15 -1.64 -7.82 -2.01
C PHE A 15 -1.93 -6.90 -3.19
N LEU A 16 -2.28 -7.46 -4.33
CA LEU A 16 -2.68 -6.68 -5.50
C LEU A 16 -3.85 -5.75 -5.16
N SER A 17 -4.90 -6.28 -4.51
CA SER A 17 -6.06 -5.47 -4.14
C SER A 17 -5.74 -4.42 -3.06
N ILE A 18 -4.92 -4.77 -2.06
CA ILE A 18 -4.45 -3.83 -1.05
C ILE A 18 -3.70 -2.67 -1.71
N CYS A 19 -2.72 -2.96 -2.57
CA CYS A 19 -1.89 -1.92 -3.18
C CYS A 19 -2.67 -1.08 -4.21
N ALA A 20 -3.63 -1.66 -4.94
CA ALA A 20 -4.52 -0.89 -5.81
C ALA A 20 -5.37 0.10 -5.01
N PHE A 21 -5.92 -0.32 -3.86
CA PHE A 21 -6.64 0.56 -2.95
C PHE A 21 -5.75 1.68 -2.39
N TRP A 22 -4.58 1.34 -1.85
CA TRP A 22 -3.69 2.35 -1.26
C TRP A 22 -3.18 3.34 -2.29
N GLN A 23 -2.88 2.90 -3.51
CA GLN A 23 -2.50 3.81 -4.58
C GLN A 23 -3.62 4.78 -4.93
N MET A 24 -4.88 4.31 -4.93
CA MET A 24 -6.06 5.18 -5.09
C MET A 24 -6.20 6.15 -3.92
N TYR A 25 -6.11 5.66 -2.69
CA TYR A 25 -6.24 6.45 -1.48
C TYR A 25 -5.22 7.59 -1.44
N ASP A 26 -3.93 7.26 -1.59
CA ASP A 26 -2.84 8.23 -1.49
C ASP A 26 -2.86 9.27 -2.61
N ASN A 27 -3.36 8.89 -3.79
CA ASN A 27 -3.33 9.75 -4.97
C ASN A 27 -4.60 10.60 -5.12
N LEU A 28 -5.75 10.06 -4.75
CA LEU A 28 -7.05 10.68 -5.04
C LEU A 28 -7.66 11.40 -3.83
N VAL A 29 -7.54 10.83 -2.63
CA VAL A 29 -8.17 11.43 -1.44
C VAL A 29 -7.63 12.82 -1.12
N PRO A 30 -6.30 13.09 -1.16
CA PRO A 30 -5.79 14.45 -0.99
C PRO A 30 -6.40 15.44 -1.98
N LYS A 31 -6.53 15.02 -3.24
CA LYS A 31 -7.12 15.83 -4.31
C LYS A 31 -8.61 16.14 -4.07
N ILE A 32 -9.38 15.16 -3.61
CA ILE A 32 -10.78 15.38 -3.23
C ILE A 32 -10.88 16.36 -2.07
N LEU A 33 -10.05 16.20 -1.04
CA LEU A 33 -10.06 17.07 0.14
C LEU A 33 -9.73 18.53 -0.23
N THR A 34 -8.71 18.76 -1.05
CA THR A 34 -8.25 20.12 -1.43
C THR A 34 -9.07 20.73 -2.54
N GLU A 35 -9.26 20.04 -3.66
CA GLU A 35 -9.89 20.61 -4.85
C GLU A 35 -11.43 20.56 -4.81
N THR A 36 -12.02 19.48 -4.28
CA THR A 36 -13.49 19.37 -4.27
C THR A 36 -14.09 20.01 -3.02
N PHE A 37 -13.54 19.71 -1.84
CA PHE A 37 -14.07 20.24 -0.58
C PHE A 37 -13.44 21.57 -0.18
N GLY A 38 -12.36 22.01 -0.85
CA GLY A 38 -11.68 23.29 -0.52
C GLY A 38 -11.00 23.28 0.85
N ILE A 39 -10.69 22.09 1.40
CA ILE A 39 -10.02 21.95 2.70
C ILE A 39 -8.56 22.39 2.53
N GLY A 40 -8.07 23.25 3.43
CA GLY A 40 -6.68 23.69 3.41
C GLY A 40 -5.70 22.53 3.52
N GLU A 41 -4.55 22.61 2.84
CA GLU A 41 -3.54 21.55 2.72
C GLU A 41 -3.10 20.97 4.08
N SER A 42 -2.96 21.83 5.11
CA SER A 42 -2.56 21.40 6.45
C SER A 42 -3.59 20.46 7.09
N LEU A 43 -4.89 20.78 6.97
CA LEU A 43 -5.97 19.96 7.51
C LEU A 43 -6.14 18.68 6.67
N ALA A 44 -6.05 18.79 5.35
CA ALA A 44 -6.07 17.64 4.46
C ALA A 44 -4.89 16.68 4.78
N GLY A 45 -3.68 17.22 5.02
CA GLY A 45 -2.53 16.44 5.48
C GLY A 45 -2.76 15.75 6.82
N ALA A 46 -3.40 16.42 7.79
CA ALA A 46 -3.74 15.82 9.07
C ALA A 46 -4.77 14.68 8.92
N ILE A 47 -5.78 14.85 8.05
CA ILE A 47 -6.75 13.79 7.73
C ILE A 47 -6.03 12.60 7.09
N MET A 48 -5.14 12.85 6.12
CA MET A 48 -4.35 11.79 5.48
C MET A 48 -3.42 11.06 6.46
N ALA A 49 -2.79 11.78 7.40
CA ALA A 49 -1.93 11.18 8.41
C ALA A 49 -2.68 10.29 9.42
N SER A 50 -4.00 10.43 9.53
CA SER A 50 -4.82 9.64 10.45
C SER A 50 -4.79 8.13 10.14
N ASP A 51 -4.55 7.74 8.88
CA ASP A 51 -4.40 6.34 8.47
C ASP A 51 -3.22 5.67 9.18
N ASN A 52 -2.09 6.37 9.27
CA ASN A 52 -0.88 5.87 9.94
C ASN A 52 -1.07 5.76 11.45
N VAL A 53 -1.78 6.72 12.06
CA VAL A 53 -2.14 6.67 13.48
C VAL A 53 -3.09 5.50 13.76
N LEU A 54 -4.12 5.33 12.95
CA LEU A 54 -5.03 4.20 13.06
C LEU A 54 -4.32 2.86 12.83
N ALA A 55 -3.44 2.78 11.83
CA ALA A 55 -2.69 1.57 11.53
C ALA A 55 -1.84 1.08 12.71
N LEU A 56 -1.27 2.00 13.51
CA LEU A 56 -0.48 1.67 14.70
C LEU A 56 -1.27 0.81 15.70
N PHE A 57 -2.57 1.06 15.83
CA PHE A 57 -3.45 0.33 16.75
C PHE A 57 -4.20 -0.80 16.06
N LEU A 58 -4.72 -0.56 14.85
CA LEU A 58 -5.60 -1.52 14.15
C LEU A 58 -4.83 -2.73 13.61
N LEU A 59 -3.59 -2.56 13.12
CA LEU A 59 -2.83 -3.69 12.56
C LEU A 59 -2.49 -4.75 13.62
N PRO A 60 -1.94 -4.40 14.81
CA PRO A 60 -1.74 -5.36 15.88
C PRO A 60 -3.05 -5.96 16.41
N LEU A 61 -4.11 -5.12 16.54
CA LEU A 61 -5.41 -5.57 17.02
C LEU A 61 -6.00 -6.65 16.12
N PHE A 62 -6.16 -6.37 14.83
CA PHE A 62 -6.76 -7.32 13.88
C PHE A 62 -5.81 -8.49 13.56
N GLY A 63 -4.50 -8.29 13.61
CA GLY A 63 -3.52 -9.36 13.59
C GLY A 63 -3.77 -10.36 14.72
N GLY A 64 -3.78 -9.88 15.97
CA GLY A 64 -4.01 -10.70 17.16
C GLY A 64 -5.40 -11.33 17.23
N LEU A 65 -6.45 -10.62 16.79
CA LEU A 65 -7.80 -11.18 16.70
C LEU A 65 -7.86 -12.32 15.68
N SER A 66 -7.23 -12.15 14.52
CA SER A 66 -7.20 -13.18 13.49
C SER A 66 -6.37 -14.39 13.89
N ASP A 67 -5.29 -14.21 14.69
CA ASP A 67 -4.51 -15.33 15.24
C ASP A 67 -5.33 -16.24 16.15
N LYS A 68 -6.27 -15.67 16.91
CA LYS A 68 -7.15 -16.39 17.84
C LYS A 68 -8.38 -16.98 17.16
N CYS A 69 -8.66 -16.63 15.92
CA CYS A 69 -9.84 -17.08 15.21
C CYS A 69 -9.76 -18.59 14.88
N ARG A 70 -10.82 -19.34 15.19
CA ARG A 70 -10.97 -20.78 14.91
C ARG A 70 -12.14 -21.01 13.97
N SER A 71 -12.05 -20.49 12.75
CA SER A 71 -13.09 -20.69 11.73
C SER A 71 -12.80 -21.92 10.86
N ARG A 72 -13.87 -22.56 10.36
CA ARG A 72 -13.76 -23.62 9.33
C ARG A 72 -13.10 -23.14 8.04
N MET A 73 -13.14 -21.83 7.76
CA MET A 73 -12.50 -21.21 6.59
C MET A 73 -11.00 -20.94 6.78
N GLY A 74 -10.47 -21.11 7.99
CA GLY A 74 -9.13 -20.71 8.39
C GLY A 74 -9.15 -19.54 9.37
N ARG A 75 -7.96 -19.11 9.80
CA ARG A 75 -7.80 -17.99 10.76
C ARG A 75 -7.91 -16.64 10.09
N ARG A 76 -7.35 -16.47 8.89
CA ARG A 76 -7.20 -15.20 8.17
C ARG A 76 -8.35 -14.92 7.22
N ARG A 77 -8.85 -15.92 6.51
CA ARG A 77 -9.85 -15.77 5.46
C ARG A 77 -11.15 -15.07 5.89
N PRO A 78 -11.73 -15.33 7.09
CA PRO A 78 -12.93 -14.59 7.51
C PRO A 78 -12.70 -13.07 7.58
N PHE A 79 -11.55 -12.64 8.13
CA PHE A 79 -11.21 -11.22 8.21
C PHE A 79 -10.97 -10.60 6.83
N ILE A 80 -10.31 -11.34 5.93
CA ILE A 80 -10.13 -10.93 4.53
C ILE A 80 -11.49 -10.76 3.86
N LEU A 81 -12.40 -11.73 4.03
CA LEU A 81 -13.74 -11.69 3.42
C LEU A 81 -14.56 -10.48 3.92
N PHE A 82 -14.81 -10.43 5.21
CA PHE A 82 -15.68 -9.40 5.78
C PHE A 82 -15.05 -8.01 5.72
N GLY A 83 -13.73 -7.90 5.94
CA GLY A 83 -13.00 -6.65 5.84
C GLY A 83 -13.02 -6.08 4.42
N THR A 84 -12.82 -6.91 3.38
CA THR A 84 -12.90 -6.45 1.98
C THR A 84 -14.32 -6.05 1.58
N LEU A 85 -15.33 -6.84 1.95
CA LEU A 85 -16.73 -6.49 1.64
C LEU A 85 -17.13 -5.18 2.30
N ALA A 86 -16.80 -4.99 3.59
CA ALA A 86 -17.07 -3.74 4.31
C ALA A 86 -16.31 -2.57 3.68
N ALA A 87 -15.03 -2.76 3.32
CA ALA A 87 -14.23 -1.72 2.69
C ALA A 87 -14.81 -1.30 1.33
N VAL A 88 -15.21 -2.25 0.49
CA VAL A 88 -15.81 -1.94 -0.83
C VAL A 88 -17.16 -1.22 -0.65
N ALA A 89 -18.00 -1.67 0.28
CA ALA A 89 -19.28 -1.01 0.55
C ALA A 89 -19.10 0.45 1.00
N LEU A 90 -18.20 0.70 1.96
CA LEU A 90 -17.89 2.04 2.45
C LEU A 90 -17.23 2.91 1.37
N MET A 91 -16.33 2.30 0.59
CA MET A 91 -15.63 2.97 -0.50
C MET A 91 -16.60 3.49 -1.57
N MET A 92 -17.71 2.79 -1.85
CA MET A 92 -18.72 3.25 -2.81
C MET A 92 -19.50 4.49 -2.33
N ALA A 93 -19.62 4.70 -1.02
CA ALA A 93 -20.30 5.87 -0.48
C ALA A 93 -19.51 7.19 -0.68
N LEU A 94 -18.17 7.12 -0.72
CA LEU A 94 -17.32 8.31 -0.79
C LEU A 94 -17.52 9.14 -2.07
N PRO A 95 -17.46 8.57 -3.29
CA PRO A 95 -17.68 9.35 -4.51
C PRO A 95 -19.11 9.89 -4.63
N LEU A 96 -20.10 9.18 -4.10
CA LEU A 96 -21.48 9.67 -4.07
C LEU A 96 -21.62 10.92 -3.19
N LEU A 97 -20.93 10.96 -2.05
CA LEU A 97 -20.87 12.17 -1.21
C LEU A 97 -20.15 13.32 -1.93
N THR A 98 -19.09 13.02 -2.67
CA THR A 98 -18.31 14.01 -3.45
C THR A 98 -19.17 14.61 -4.56
N ASP A 99 -19.86 13.78 -5.33
CA ASP A 99 -20.77 14.21 -6.40
C ASP A 99 -21.96 15.02 -5.85
N SER A 100 -22.51 14.56 -4.72
CA SER A 100 -23.61 15.27 -4.02
C SER A 100 -23.16 16.63 -3.47
N TYR A 101 -21.91 16.72 -2.96
CA TYR A 101 -21.34 17.98 -2.48
C TYR A 101 -21.16 18.97 -3.63
N HIS A 102 -20.66 18.50 -4.78
CA HIS A 102 -20.50 19.37 -5.95
C HIS A 102 -21.85 19.93 -6.42
N ALA A 103 -22.92 19.13 -6.40
CA ALA A 103 -24.27 19.59 -6.77
C ALA A 103 -24.85 20.60 -5.76
N GLN A 104 -24.65 20.38 -4.46
CA GLN A 104 -25.11 21.22 -3.36
C GLN A 104 -24.07 21.22 -2.23
N PRO A 105 -23.23 22.26 -2.12
CA PRO A 105 -22.20 22.34 -1.06
C PRO A 105 -22.84 22.49 0.33
N GLU A 106 -22.71 21.47 1.15
CA GLU A 106 -23.19 21.43 2.52
C GLU A 106 -22.13 20.83 3.45
N THR A 107 -21.85 21.47 4.57
CA THR A 107 -20.77 21.08 5.50
C THR A 107 -20.92 19.66 6.04
N TRP A 108 -22.16 19.19 6.25
CA TRP A 108 -22.39 17.85 6.75
C TRP A 108 -21.89 16.75 5.79
N LYS A 109 -21.87 17.01 4.48
CA LYS A 109 -21.35 16.07 3.47
C LYS A 109 -19.83 15.89 3.59
N VAL A 110 -19.12 16.97 3.90
CA VAL A 110 -17.67 16.92 4.19
C VAL A 110 -17.43 16.11 5.46
N ILE A 111 -18.20 16.35 6.53
CA ILE A 111 -18.11 15.59 7.78
C ILE A 111 -18.42 14.10 7.52
N ALA A 112 -19.49 13.82 6.77
CA ALA A 112 -19.86 12.45 6.39
C ALA A 112 -18.77 11.75 5.57
N PHE A 113 -18.10 12.47 4.66
CA PHE A 113 -16.97 11.95 3.90
C PHE A 113 -15.79 11.59 4.82
N VAL A 114 -15.38 12.48 5.73
CA VAL A 114 -14.26 12.24 6.66
C VAL A 114 -14.58 11.09 7.61
N VAL A 115 -15.80 11.01 8.13
CA VAL A 115 -16.24 9.89 8.97
C VAL A 115 -16.29 8.60 8.18
N GLY A 116 -16.84 8.62 6.96
CA GLY A 116 -16.86 7.49 6.04
C GLY A 116 -15.45 6.99 5.69
N LEU A 117 -14.52 7.93 5.49
CA LEU A 117 -13.10 7.64 5.27
C LEU A 117 -12.48 6.93 6.48
N GLY A 118 -12.75 7.42 7.71
CA GLY A 118 -12.29 6.78 8.94
C GLY A 118 -12.82 5.34 9.09
N LEU A 119 -14.12 5.13 8.82
CA LEU A 119 -14.71 3.79 8.82
C LEU A 119 -14.10 2.88 7.76
N LEU A 120 -13.83 3.41 6.57
CA LEU A 120 -13.15 2.69 5.50
C LEU A 120 -11.74 2.27 5.92
N LEU A 121 -10.99 3.13 6.59
CA LEU A 121 -9.65 2.80 7.11
C LEU A 121 -9.70 1.70 8.18
N ILE A 122 -10.73 1.67 9.03
CA ILE A 122 -10.96 0.58 9.99
C ILE A 122 -11.24 -0.74 9.24
N ALA A 123 -12.12 -0.72 8.25
CA ALA A 123 -12.41 -1.89 7.42
C ALA A 123 -11.15 -2.39 6.69
N MET A 124 -10.34 -1.48 6.14
CA MET A 124 -9.05 -1.82 5.53
C MET A 124 -8.05 -2.39 6.54
N GLY A 125 -8.00 -1.88 7.77
CA GLY A 125 -7.18 -2.44 8.85
C GLY A 125 -7.57 -3.89 9.19
N THR A 126 -8.89 -4.17 9.21
CA THR A 126 -9.44 -5.53 9.41
C THR A 126 -8.98 -6.49 8.33
N TYR A 127 -8.87 -6.03 7.10
CA TYR A 127 -8.46 -6.83 5.94
C TYR A 127 -6.94 -6.95 5.80
N ARG A 128 -6.21 -5.83 5.88
CA ARG A 128 -4.77 -5.72 5.54
C ARG A 128 -3.91 -6.62 6.42
N SER A 129 -4.06 -6.56 7.74
CA SER A 129 -3.20 -7.29 8.67
C SER A 129 -3.32 -8.82 8.48
N PRO A 130 -4.52 -9.44 8.44
CA PRO A 130 -4.67 -10.85 8.15
C PRO A 130 -4.19 -11.27 6.74
N ALA A 131 -4.38 -10.41 5.73
CA ALA A 131 -3.92 -10.70 4.38
C ALA A 131 -2.39 -10.76 4.29
N VAL A 132 -1.68 -9.85 4.98
CA VAL A 132 -0.21 -9.87 5.06
C VAL A 132 0.27 -11.11 5.81
N ALA A 133 -0.40 -11.51 6.89
CA ALA A 133 -0.04 -12.69 7.67
C ALA A 133 -0.35 -14.03 6.94
N LEU A 134 -1.26 -14.02 5.96
CA LEU A 134 -1.63 -15.24 5.24
C LEU A 134 -0.44 -15.89 4.52
N MET A 135 0.46 -15.10 3.90
CA MET A 135 1.60 -15.64 3.17
C MET A 135 2.57 -16.44 4.07
N PRO A 136 3.07 -15.91 5.19
CA PRO A 136 3.94 -16.67 6.07
C PRO A 136 3.23 -17.86 6.73
N ASP A 137 1.91 -17.78 6.93
CA ASP A 137 1.11 -18.87 7.52
C ASP A 137 0.95 -20.07 6.57
N VAL A 138 1.13 -19.88 5.26
CA VAL A 138 0.98 -20.98 4.26
C VAL A 138 2.26 -21.27 3.49
N THR A 139 3.41 -20.70 3.91
CA THR A 139 4.69 -20.85 3.23
C THR A 139 5.79 -21.28 4.20
N PRO A 140 6.51 -22.39 3.95
CA PRO A 140 7.64 -22.84 4.76
C PRO A 140 8.71 -21.76 4.93
N LYS A 141 9.33 -21.69 6.12
CA LYS A 141 10.32 -20.66 6.49
C LYS A 141 11.42 -20.43 5.44
N PRO A 142 12.09 -21.46 4.87
CA PRO A 142 13.16 -21.26 3.89
C PRO A 142 12.69 -20.63 2.59
N LEU A 143 11.40 -20.73 2.27
CA LEU A 143 10.82 -20.23 1.01
C LEU A 143 10.14 -18.86 1.15
N ARG A 144 9.98 -18.35 2.38
CA ARG A 144 9.29 -17.07 2.66
C ARG A 144 9.90 -15.88 1.92
N SER A 145 11.22 -15.83 1.81
CA SER A 145 11.90 -14.74 1.07
C SER A 145 11.51 -14.71 -0.42
N LYS A 146 11.49 -15.88 -1.07
CA LYS A 146 11.05 -16.00 -2.47
C LYS A 146 9.57 -15.72 -2.64
N ALA A 147 8.73 -16.19 -1.71
CA ALA A 147 7.30 -15.91 -1.72
C ALA A 147 7.03 -14.41 -1.53
N ASN A 148 7.77 -13.75 -0.62
CA ASN A 148 7.65 -12.31 -0.38
C ASN A 148 7.98 -11.48 -1.63
N ALA A 149 8.97 -11.89 -2.41
CA ALA A 149 9.28 -11.22 -3.69
C ALA A 149 8.10 -11.28 -4.67
N ILE A 150 7.42 -12.45 -4.77
CA ILE A 150 6.26 -12.61 -5.66
C ILE A 150 5.07 -11.78 -5.19
N ILE A 151 4.76 -11.78 -3.90
CA ILE A 151 3.61 -11.00 -3.42
C ILE A 151 3.85 -9.50 -3.50
N ASN A 152 5.09 -9.02 -3.29
CA ASN A 152 5.44 -7.63 -3.51
C ASN A 152 5.32 -7.23 -5.00
N LEU A 153 5.69 -8.13 -5.92
CA LEU A 153 5.45 -7.91 -7.35
C LEU A 153 3.96 -7.82 -7.66
N MET A 154 3.12 -8.70 -7.08
CA MET A 154 1.66 -8.62 -7.21
C MET A 154 1.11 -7.30 -6.65
N GLY A 155 1.65 -6.81 -5.53
CA GLY A 155 1.30 -5.50 -4.98
C GLY A 155 1.67 -4.36 -5.93
N ALA A 156 2.88 -4.37 -6.48
CA ALA A 156 3.31 -3.37 -7.48
C ALA A 156 2.40 -3.38 -8.73
N LEU A 157 1.99 -4.55 -9.20
CA LEU A 157 1.01 -4.67 -10.29
C LEU A 157 -0.32 -4.02 -9.92
N GLY A 158 -0.81 -4.17 -8.70
CA GLY A 158 -2.03 -3.50 -8.22
C GLY A 158 -1.93 -1.98 -8.32
N GLY A 159 -0.82 -1.40 -7.85
CA GLY A 159 -0.56 0.04 -7.98
C GLY A 159 -0.48 0.50 -9.43
N ILE A 160 0.22 -0.23 -10.30
CA ILE A 160 0.31 0.08 -11.74
C ILE A 160 -1.07 0.01 -12.41
N ILE A 161 -1.88 -0.99 -12.10
CA ILE A 161 -3.23 -1.12 -12.65
C ILE A 161 -4.04 0.14 -12.32
N TYR A 162 -4.02 0.62 -11.07
CA TYR A 162 -4.66 1.88 -10.69
C TYR A 162 -4.16 3.06 -11.54
N LEU A 163 -2.82 3.24 -11.61
CA LEU A 163 -2.22 4.34 -12.35
C LEU A 163 -2.59 4.31 -13.84
N LEU A 164 -2.61 3.15 -14.48
CA LEU A 164 -3.04 2.99 -15.86
C LEU A 164 -4.51 3.33 -16.04
N ILE A 165 -5.40 2.83 -15.17
CA ILE A 165 -6.83 3.13 -15.24
C ILE A 165 -7.05 4.64 -15.17
N THR A 166 -6.41 5.35 -14.23
CA THR A 166 -6.55 6.81 -14.10
C THR A 166 -5.95 7.55 -15.29
N THR A 167 -4.82 7.09 -15.83
CA THR A 167 -4.21 7.65 -17.04
C THR A 167 -5.18 7.60 -18.23
N PHE A 168 -5.92 6.51 -18.40
CA PHE A 168 -6.88 6.39 -19.51
C PHE A 168 -8.22 7.09 -19.23
N LEU A 169 -8.67 7.10 -17.98
CA LEU A 169 -9.98 7.62 -17.60
C LEU A 169 -10.01 9.14 -17.49
N TYR A 170 -8.92 9.77 -17.06
CA TYR A 170 -8.82 11.21 -16.75
C TYR A 170 -7.75 11.91 -17.61
N LYS A 171 -7.78 11.69 -18.93
CA LYS A 171 -6.80 12.25 -19.88
C LYS A 171 -6.96 13.73 -20.12
N THR A 172 -8.18 14.23 -20.13
CA THR A 172 -8.51 15.56 -20.64
C THR A 172 -8.68 16.53 -19.48
N THR A 173 -8.08 17.70 -19.59
CA THR A 173 -8.40 18.87 -18.77
C THR A 173 -9.81 19.31 -19.16
N SER A 174 -10.78 19.10 -18.29
CA SER A 174 -12.08 19.75 -18.43
C SER A 174 -12.22 20.78 -17.33
N ASP A 175 -12.65 22.00 -17.67
CA ASP A 175 -13.07 23.01 -16.68
C ASP A 175 -14.37 22.59 -15.96
N VAL A 176 -14.87 21.40 -16.27
CA VAL A 176 -16.09 20.81 -15.74
C VAL A 176 -15.71 19.74 -14.71
N TYR A 177 -16.40 19.74 -13.57
CA TYR A 177 -16.27 18.67 -12.57
C TYR A 177 -16.42 17.29 -13.19
N VAL A 178 -15.51 16.39 -12.86
CA VAL A 178 -15.54 15.00 -13.30
C VAL A 178 -15.74 14.10 -12.10
N SER A 179 -16.79 13.28 -12.11
CA SER A 179 -17.07 12.32 -11.05
C SER A 179 -15.96 11.25 -10.96
N TYR A 180 -15.57 10.94 -9.75
CA TYR A 180 -14.64 9.84 -9.48
C TYR A 180 -15.32 8.49 -9.27
N LEU A 181 -16.66 8.43 -9.32
CA LEU A 181 -17.44 7.20 -9.13
C LEU A 181 -17.00 6.05 -10.04
N PRO A 182 -16.74 6.24 -11.37
CA PRO A 182 -16.28 5.14 -12.22
C PRO A 182 -14.97 4.51 -11.73
N LEU A 183 -14.04 5.32 -11.23
CA LEU A 183 -12.76 4.84 -10.72
C LEU A 183 -12.93 3.99 -9.45
N PHE A 184 -13.76 4.47 -8.50
CA PHE A 184 -14.07 3.71 -7.30
C PHE A 184 -14.77 2.37 -7.61
N VAL A 185 -15.69 2.35 -8.59
CA VAL A 185 -16.36 1.13 -9.04
C VAL A 185 -15.37 0.14 -9.63
N ILE A 186 -14.45 0.59 -10.49
CA ILE A 186 -13.44 -0.28 -11.10
C ILE A 186 -12.50 -0.86 -10.03
N ILE A 187 -11.98 -0.03 -9.12
CA ILE A 187 -11.10 -0.51 -8.06
C ILE A 187 -11.83 -1.45 -7.10
N GLY A 188 -13.08 -1.12 -6.72
CA GLY A 188 -13.93 -2.02 -5.94
C GLY A 188 -14.16 -3.36 -6.63
N GLY A 189 -14.41 -3.35 -7.94
CA GLY A 189 -14.52 -4.55 -8.77
C GLY A 189 -13.23 -5.40 -8.76
N ILE A 190 -12.07 -4.76 -8.86
CA ILE A 190 -10.77 -5.45 -8.77
C ILE A 190 -10.58 -6.06 -7.36
N MET A 191 -10.95 -5.35 -6.31
CA MET A 191 -10.87 -5.86 -4.93
C MET A 191 -11.77 -7.08 -4.74
N LEU A 192 -13.00 -7.04 -5.24
CA LEU A 192 -13.93 -8.18 -5.17
C LEU A 192 -13.47 -9.36 -6.02
N ALA A 193 -12.93 -9.13 -7.21
CA ALA A 193 -12.36 -10.18 -8.05
C ALA A 193 -11.15 -10.84 -7.36
N ALA A 194 -10.25 -10.06 -6.80
CA ALA A 194 -9.11 -10.56 -6.02
C ALA A 194 -9.56 -11.34 -4.78
N LEU A 195 -10.58 -10.85 -4.07
CA LEU A 195 -11.20 -11.55 -2.95
C LEU A 195 -11.76 -12.91 -3.40
N ALA A 196 -12.50 -12.96 -4.51
CA ALA A 196 -13.04 -14.20 -5.06
C ALA A 196 -11.92 -15.20 -5.37
N VAL A 197 -10.82 -14.77 -5.99
CA VAL A 197 -9.65 -15.62 -6.25
C VAL A 197 -9.11 -16.22 -4.95
N VAL A 198 -8.91 -15.40 -3.92
CA VAL A 198 -8.40 -15.89 -2.62
C VAL A 198 -9.39 -16.84 -1.95
N MET A 199 -10.69 -16.53 -1.99
CA MET A 199 -11.72 -17.36 -1.34
C MET A 199 -11.92 -18.71 -2.03
N PHE A 200 -11.88 -18.76 -3.37
CA PHE A 200 -12.14 -20.01 -4.10
C PHE A 200 -10.88 -20.87 -4.27
N PHE A 201 -9.71 -20.28 -4.43
CA PHE A 201 -8.50 -21.02 -4.78
C PHE A 201 -7.47 -21.19 -3.66
N VAL A 202 -7.56 -20.41 -2.57
CA VAL A 202 -6.63 -20.53 -1.42
C VAL A 202 -7.33 -21.25 -0.26
N ASN A 203 -7.04 -22.52 -0.08
CA ASN A 203 -7.55 -23.30 1.08
C ASN A 203 -6.56 -23.15 2.25
N GLU A 204 -6.73 -22.10 3.07
CA GLU A 204 -5.85 -21.81 4.20
C GLU A 204 -5.70 -22.98 5.17
N PRO A 205 -6.77 -23.67 5.66
CA PRO A 205 -6.61 -24.78 6.60
C PRO A 205 -5.73 -25.91 6.06
N LYS A 206 -5.93 -26.27 4.79
CA LYS A 206 -5.14 -27.34 4.14
C LYS A 206 -3.68 -26.91 4.00
N LEU A 207 -3.43 -25.69 3.54
CA LEU A 207 -2.06 -25.19 3.32
C LEU A 207 -1.31 -25.00 4.64
N ALA A 208 -1.98 -24.52 5.68
CA ALA A 208 -1.38 -24.40 7.01
C ALA A 208 -1.06 -25.78 7.63
N ALA A 209 -1.91 -26.77 7.41
CA ALA A 209 -1.63 -28.16 7.84
C ALA A 209 -0.43 -28.74 7.07
N GLU A 210 -0.34 -28.54 5.75
CA GLU A 210 0.81 -28.96 4.92
C GLU A 210 2.11 -28.29 5.41
N GLN A 211 2.05 -27.00 5.78
CA GLN A 211 3.19 -26.29 6.33
C GLN A 211 3.63 -26.84 7.68
N LYS A 212 2.68 -27.06 8.59
CA LYS A 212 2.98 -27.61 9.92
C LYS A 212 3.61 -29.00 9.83
N ALA A 213 3.07 -29.88 8.98
CA ALA A 213 3.66 -31.19 8.73
C ALA A 213 5.09 -31.08 8.15
N TYR A 214 5.35 -30.09 7.31
CA TYR A 214 6.71 -29.84 6.80
C TYR A 214 7.66 -29.38 7.93
N GLU A 215 7.23 -28.46 8.78
CA GLU A 215 8.02 -27.95 9.91
C GLU A 215 8.34 -29.05 10.95
N GLU A 216 7.40 -29.97 11.17
CA GLU A 216 7.61 -31.16 12.02
C GLU A 216 8.59 -32.17 11.42
N ALA A 217 8.59 -32.31 10.08
CA ALA A 217 9.51 -33.21 9.36
C ALA A 217 10.92 -32.66 9.18
N HIS A 218 11.11 -31.32 9.28
CA HIS A 218 12.38 -30.62 9.08
C HIS A 218 12.67 -29.66 10.23
N PRO A 219 12.93 -30.17 11.44
CA PRO A 219 13.19 -29.33 12.61
C PRO A 219 14.44 -28.46 12.44
N GLU A 220 15.39 -28.86 11.59
CA GLU A 220 16.61 -28.12 11.26
C GLU A 220 16.33 -26.78 10.57
N ASP A 221 15.26 -26.70 9.78
CA ASP A 221 14.82 -25.45 9.14
C ASP A 221 14.23 -24.44 10.16
N ASN A 222 13.93 -24.90 11.38
CA ASN A 222 13.41 -24.08 12.48
C ASN A 222 14.49 -23.50 13.38
N LEU A 223 15.72 -23.98 13.28
CA LEU A 223 16.86 -23.57 14.13
C LEU A 223 17.34 -22.11 13.87
N VAL A 224 16.74 -21.43 12.90
CA VAL A 224 16.97 -19.99 12.64
C VAL A 224 16.04 -19.10 13.49
N GLU A 225 15.28 -19.64 14.41
CA GLU A 225 14.75 -18.82 15.49
C GLU A 225 15.92 -18.38 16.37
N VAL A 226 16.31 -17.11 16.23
CA VAL A 226 17.02 -16.39 17.25
C VAL A 226 16.24 -16.70 18.53
N THR A 227 16.82 -17.53 19.40
CA THR A 227 16.32 -17.72 20.76
C THR A 227 15.98 -16.32 21.25
N GLU A 228 14.74 -16.07 21.63
CA GLU A 228 14.40 -14.93 22.48
C GLU A 228 15.11 -15.17 23.82
N SER A 229 16.43 -15.05 23.81
CA SER A 229 17.18 -14.81 25.01
C SER A 229 16.69 -13.45 25.46
N GLY A 230 16.02 -13.40 26.61
CA GLY A 230 15.54 -12.15 27.20
C GLY A 230 16.68 -11.21 27.61
N GLU A 231 17.86 -11.39 27.05
CA GLU A 231 19.04 -10.54 27.17
C GLU A 231 18.83 -9.27 26.34
N SER A 232 18.86 -8.14 27.02
CA SER A 232 18.80 -6.84 26.37
C SER A 232 19.97 -6.70 25.39
N LEU A 233 19.67 -6.32 24.13
CA LEU A 233 20.68 -6.06 23.11
C LEU A 233 21.82 -5.17 23.66
N PRO A 234 23.09 -5.46 23.34
CA PRO A 234 24.21 -4.60 23.71
C PRO A 234 23.96 -3.14 23.32
N ALA A 235 24.46 -2.20 24.14
CA ALA A 235 24.21 -0.77 23.95
C ALA A 235 24.59 -0.26 22.55
N ASP A 236 25.68 -0.74 21.98
CA ASP A 236 26.15 -0.37 20.64
C ASP A 236 25.22 -0.90 19.54
N VAL A 237 24.66 -2.10 19.73
CA VAL A 237 23.69 -2.69 18.80
C VAL A 237 22.38 -1.91 18.86
N LYS A 238 21.89 -1.55 20.07
CA LYS A 238 20.71 -0.69 20.25
C LYS A 238 20.89 0.66 19.56
N LYS A 239 22.05 1.29 19.76
CA LYS A 239 22.38 2.57 19.11
C LYS A 239 22.40 2.47 17.60
N SER A 240 23.04 1.46 17.04
CA SER A 240 23.06 1.21 15.58
C SER A 240 21.68 0.95 15.02
N LEU A 241 20.86 0.14 15.72
CA LEU A 241 19.48 -0.13 15.34
C LEU A 241 18.61 1.14 15.36
N SER A 242 18.75 1.97 16.41
CA SER A 242 18.03 3.25 16.51
C SER A 242 18.37 4.19 15.34
N PHE A 243 19.66 4.35 15.01
CA PHE A 243 20.07 5.14 13.86
C PHE A 243 19.53 4.59 12.55
N LEU A 244 19.50 3.27 12.36
CA LEU A 244 18.93 2.63 11.19
C LEU A 244 17.42 2.91 11.08
N LEU A 245 16.67 2.73 12.17
CA LEU A 245 15.22 2.98 12.22
C LEU A 245 14.89 4.45 11.95
N VAL A 246 15.61 5.39 12.57
CA VAL A 246 15.42 6.83 12.32
C VAL A 246 15.74 7.18 10.87
N SER A 247 16.81 6.62 10.29
CA SER A 247 17.16 6.85 8.88
C SER A 247 16.07 6.35 7.92
N ILE A 248 15.50 5.16 8.20
CA ILE A 248 14.38 4.61 7.44
C ILE A 248 13.14 5.49 7.60
N ALA A 249 12.81 5.93 8.81
CA ALA A 249 11.67 6.79 9.08
C ALA A 249 11.77 8.11 8.31
N LEU A 250 12.92 8.78 8.38
CA LEU A 250 13.15 10.04 7.65
C LEU A 250 13.04 9.86 6.13
N TRP A 251 13.57 8.74 5.60
CA TRP A 251 13.44 8.42 4.19
C TRP A 251 11.98 8.21 3.78
N PHE A 252 11.21 7.45 4.56
CA PHE A 252 9.78 7.23 4.30
C PHE A 252 8.96 8.52 4.41
N ILE A 253 9.24 9.39 5.37
CA ILE A 253 8.59 10.70 5.50
C ILE A 253 8.78 11.50 4.21
N GLY A 254 10.02 11.64 3.72
CA GLY A 254 10.30 12.37 2.49
C GLY A 254 9.66 11.73 1.27
N TYR A 255 9.77 10.41 1.12
CA TYR A 255 9.22 9.68 -0.02
C TYR A 255 7.68 9.75 -0.06
N ASN A 256 7.01 9.43 1.04
CA ASN A 256 5.55 9.47 1.11
C ASN A 256 5.00 10.89 0.95
N GLY A 257 5.66 11.89 1.54
CA GLY A 257 5.27 13.29 1.37
C GLY A 257 5.23 13.70 -0.11
N VAL A 258 6.21 13.30 -0.90
CA VAL A 258 6.23 13.61 -2.34
C VAL A 258 5.21 12.74 -3.11
N THR A 259 5.18 11.44 -2.89
CA THR A 259 4.33 10.54 -3.69
C THR A 259 2.84 10.77 -3.46
N THR A 260 2.43 11.03 -2.21
CA THR A 260 1.03 11.28 -1.84
C THR A 260 0.53 12.60 -2.42
N TRP A 261 1.36 13.66 -2.35
CA TRP A 261 0.96 14.99 -2.80
C TRP A 261 1.32 15.30 -4.26
N PHE A 262 1.91 14.34 -4.97
CA PHE A 262 2.39 14.56 -6.34
C PHE A 262 1.26 14.99 -7.30
N SER A 263 0.09 14.35 -7.22
CA SER A 263 -1.03 14.66 -8.12
C SER A 263 -1.60 16.07 -7.88
N VAL A 264 -1.68 16.51 -6.62
CA VAL A 264 -2.11 17.85 -6.25
C VAL A 264 -1.06 18.88 -6.72
N TYR A 265 0.22 18.65 -6.39
CA TYR A 265 1.32 19.52 -6.80
C TYR A 265 1.42 19.67 -8.33
N ALA A 266 1.28 18.56 -9.07
CA ALA A 266 1.33 18.57 -10.53
C ALA A 266 0.13 19.34 -11.13
N GLY A 267 -1.05 19.23 -10.52
CA GLY A 267 -2.23 20.00 -10.90
C GLY A 267 -2.01 21.50 -10.72
N GLU A 268 -1.59 21.92 -9.54
CA GLU A 268 -1.42 23.35 -9.21
C GLU A 268 -0.21 24.00 -9.90
N SER A 269 0.94 23.30 -9.91
CA SER A 269 2.19 23.89 -10.42
C SER A 269 2.33 23.80 -11.94
N TRP A 270 1.81 22.75 -12.56
CA TRP A 270 1.99 22.44 -13.99
C TRP A 270 0.68 22.35 -14.77
N ASN A 271 -0.48 22.59 -14.15
CA ASN A 271 -1.82 22.39 -14.74
C ASN A 271 -2.01 21.00 -15.36
N MET A 272 -1.44 19.97 -14.73
CA MET A 272 -1.60 18.61 -15.20
C MET A 272 -2.95 18.03 -14.75
N THR A 273 -3.57 17.24 -15.62
CA THR A 273 -4.71 16.40 -15.22
C THR A 273 -4.27 15.28 -14.30
N LEU A 274 -5.20 14.68 -13.56
CA LEU A 274 -4.94 13.47 -12.77
C LEU A 274 -4.31 12.35 -13.63
N GLY A 275 -4.81 12.16 -14.86
CA GLY A 275 -4.27 11.18 -15.79
C GLY A 275 -2.84 11.47 -16.21
N GLN A 276 -2.48 12.74 -16.48
CA GLN A 276 -1.11 13.13 -16.82
C GLN A 276 -0.15 12.95 -15.64
N ALA A 277 -0.55 13.37 -14.44
CA ALA A 277 0.23 13.16 -13.21
C ALA A 277 0.46 11.65 -12.97
N ASN A 278 -0.57 10.84 -13.14
CA ASN A 278 -0.48 9.39 -12.97
C ASN A 278 0.32 8.69 -14.08
N THR A 279 0.41 9.27 -15.28
CA THR A 279 1.34 8.80 -16.30
C THR A 279 2.78 8.94 -15.83
N CYS A 280 3.15 10.08 -15.23
CA CYS A 280 4.48 10.28 -14.63
C CYS A 280 4.78 9.25 -13.53
N LEU A 281 3.82 9.00 -12.63
CA LEU A 281 3.96 8.00 -11.57
C LEU A 281 4.06 6.57 -12.13
N THR A 282 3.35 6.27 -13.22
CA THR A 282 3.44 4.96 -13.92
C THR A 282 4.86 4.75 -14.47
N ILE A 283 5.42 5.77 -15.14
CA ILE A 283 6.78 5.71 -15.68
C ILE A 283 7.79 5.53 -14.55
N ALA A 284 7.63 6.27 -13.44
CA ALA A 284 8.50 6.15 -12.27
C ALA A 284 8.44 4.75 -11.66
N THR A 285 7.24 4.18 -11.50
CA THR A 285 7.03 2.84 -10.93
C THR A 285 7.59 1.75 -11.85
N ALA A 286 7.37 1.85 -13.17
CA ALA A 286 7.96 0.94 -14.15
C ALA A 286 9.49 1.01 -14.13
N GLY A 287 10.06 2.21 -14.06
CA GLY A 287 11.49 2.43 -13.90
C GLY A 287 12.05 1.79 -12.62
N ALA A 288 11.33 1.91 -11.50
CA ALA A 288 11.71 1.28 -10.24
C ALA A 288 11.76 -0.25 -10.37
N ILE A 289 10.77 -0.89 -10.99
CA ILE A 289 10.72 -2.35 -11.20
C ILE A 289 11.91 -2.80 -12.04
N VAL A 290 12.19 -2.11 -13.15
CA VAL A 290 13.33 -2.44 -14.04
C VAL A 290 14.67 -2.31 -13.30
N THR A 291 14.79 -1.34 -12.39
CA THR A 291 16.04 -1.10 -11.64
C THR A 291 16.23 -2.02 -10.43
N TYR A 292 15.24 -2.78 -9.99
CA TYR A 292 15.39 -3.69 -8.83
C TYR A 292 16.49 -4.75 -9.05
N ILE A 293 16.55 -5.37 -10.22
CA ILE A 293 17.56 -6.41 -10.52
C ILE A 293 18.98 -5.80 -10.60
N PRO A 294 19.22 -4.73 -11.40
CA PRO A 294 20.52 -4.08 -11.43
C PRO A 294 20.96 -3.53 -10.06
N SER A 295 20.06 -2.95 -9.27
CA SER A 295 20.42 -2.41 -7.96
C SER A 295 20.89 -3.48 -6.98
N GLY A 296 20.29 -4.67 -7.01
CA GLY A 296 20.76 -5.83 -6.26
C GLY A 296 22.17 -6.26 -6.65
N SER A 297 22.47 -6.27 -7.95
CA SER A 297 23.81 -6.59 -8.47
C SER A 297 24.86 -5.54 -8.11
N VAL A 298 24.48 -4.26 -8.15
CA VAL A 298 25.33 -3.14 -7.71
C VAL A 298 25.60 -3.25 -6.21
N ALA A 299 24.56 -3.50 -5.40
CA ALA A 299 24.70 -3.64 -3.95
C ALA A 299 25.62 -4.81 -3.54
N SER A 300 25.65 -5.89 -4.32
CA SER A 300 26.54 -7.01 -4.06
C SER A 300 28.03 -6.70 -4.41
N LYS A 301 28.27 -5.82 -5.40
CA LYS A 301 29.62 -5.44 -5.84
C LYS A 301 30.26 -4.33 -5.01
N ILE A 302 29.53 -3.24 -4.78
CA ILE A 302 30.07 -2.04 -4.09
C ILE A 302 29.67 -1.94 -2.61
N GLY A 303 28.83 -2.86 -2.15
CA GLY A 303 28.35 -2.96 -0.78
C GLY A 303 27.04 -2.18 -0.53
N ARG A 304 26.18 -2.75 0.30
CA ARG A 304 24.83 -2.24 0.61
C ARG A 304 24.84 -0.79 1.11
N ARG A 305 25.79 -0.44 1.98
CA ARG A 305 25.89 0.91 2.56
C ARG A 305 26.13 2.01 1.51
N LYS A 306 27.02 1.75 0.55
CA LYS A 306 27.31 2.70 -0.55
C LYS A 306 26.11 2.83 -1.50
N THR A 307 25.46 1.71 -1.84
CA THR A 307 24.28 1.70 -2.70
C THR A 307 23.12 2.49 -2.10
N ILE A 308 22.84 2.33 -0.80
CA ILE A 308 21.79 3.10 -0.10
C ILE A 308 22.10 4.61 -0.15
N ARG A 309 23.36 5.00 0.12
CA ARG A 309 23.75 6.42 0.06
C ARG A 309 23.59 7.02 -1.35
N MET A 310 24.00 6.27 -2.39
CA MET A 310 23.81 6.70 -3.78
C MET A 310 22.33 6.86 -4.13
N GLY A 311 21.49 5.92 -3.72
CA GLY A 311 20.03 6.01 -3.92
C GLY A 311 19.41 7.22 -3.22
N ALA A 312 19.78 7.48 -1.97
CA ALA A 312 19.31 8.64 -1.21
C ALA A 312 19.74 9.97 -1.85
N LEU A 313 20.99 10.07 -2.32
CA LEU A 313 21.49 11.26 -3.01
C LEU A 313 20.78 11.48 -4.36
N LEU A 314 20.54 10.43 -5.15
CA LEU A 314 19.78 10.51 -6.38
C LEU A 314 18.34 10.98 -6.14
N LEU A 315 17.69 10.46 -5.11
CA LEU A 315 16.33 10.87 -4.73
C LEU A 315 16.30 12.35 -4.32
N ALA A 316 17.24 12.78 -3.47
CA ALA A 316 17.35 14.17 -3.04
C ALA A 316 17.60 15.12 -4.25
N ALA A 317 18.48 14.75 -5.17
CA ALA A 317 18.75 15.51 -6.39
C ALA A 317 17.50 15.60 -7.29
N SER A 318 16.76 14.50 -7.44
CA SER A 318 15.50 14.46 -8.22
C SER A 318 14.44 15.39 -7.62
N PHE A 319 14.29 15.40 -6.30
CA PHE A 319 13.33 16.29 -5.63
C PHE A 319 13.77 17.76 -5.72
N ALA A 320 15.06 18.06 -5.59
CA ALA A 320 15.59 19.41 -5.80
C ALA A 320 15.36 19.89 -7.24
N ALA A 321 15.56 19.04 -8.24
CA ALA A 321 15.28 19.36 -9.65
C ALA A 321 13.78 19.63 -9.88
N ALA A 322 12.90 18.79 -9.33
CA ALA A 322 11.45 18.98 -9.42
C ALA A 322 11.01 20.30 -8.78
N PHE A 323 11.57 20.65 -7.62
CA PHE A 323 11.30 21.92 -6.94
C PHE A 323 11.77 23.12 -7.76
N SER A 324 12.94 23.02 -8.39
CA SER A 324 13.52 24.09 -9.21
C SER A 324 12.76 24.30 -10.52
N SER A 325 11.99 23.33 -11.00
CA SER A 325 11.20 23.40 -12.23
C SER A 325 9.85 24.12 -12.08
N ARG A 326 9.58 24.78 -10.94
CA ARG A 326 8.39 25.63 -10.75
C ARG A 326 8.28 26.69 -11.86
N LYS A 327 7.06 26.94 -12.36
CA LYS A 327 6.75 28.03 -13.29
C LYS A 327 7.27 29.36 -12.71
N GLY A 328 8.36 29.85 -13.21
CA GLY A 328 8.99 31.12 -12.80
C GLY A 328 10.48 31.05 -12.58
N PHE A 329 11.08 29.86 -12.49
CA PHE A 329 12.54 29.75 -12.38
C PHE A 329 13.27 29.77 -13.74
N PHE A 330 12.53 29.55 -14.84
CA PHE A 330 13.00 29.58 -16.23
C PHE A 330 12.31 30.67 -17.08
N LYS A 331 11.95 31.80 -16.49
CA LYS A 331 11.61 33.01 -17.25
C LYS A 331 12.80 33.93 -17.31
#